data_4940addc11788b8e310130c00fca749d
#
_entry.id   4940addc11788b8e310130c00fca749d
#
_cell.length_a   1.000
_cell.length_b   1.000
_cell.length_c   1.000
_cell.angle_alpha   90.00
_cell.angle_beta   90.00
_cell.angle_gamma   90.00
#
_symmetry.space_group_name_H-M   'P 1'
#
loop_
_entity.id
_entity.type
_entity.pdbx_description
1 polymer ?
#
loop_
_entity_poly.entity_id
_entity_poly.type
_entity_poly.pdbx_seq_one_letter_code
_entity_poly.pdbx_strand_id
1 'polypeptide(L)'
;MSNEEITSTDREYYNTIELRTYEQTSTNINRLTNELPEDVVMSLAREVIRRVGSRENKLLLTPAVPSNLEIIALCDALLSQDEAAAAQFIMHLRHDGTKAEDIHLIYMARAARMLGDMWDDNKIDFVTVTLGTGRLLAIMRGMRPLFETPLPVLGKTAIFASVPGENHTIGVRMATDIFRKDGWEIDLKVGLDHNSLVDQIERQPSGIIGLSIGGKHSMEPLSKLVVALNICCPHSLILVCGQDVEHSKPVLQLMGLDAIAETFHEAKQKMAELWDRKTEQSPTLRSY
;
A
#
# COMPACT_ATOMS: atom_id res chain seq x y z
N MET A 1 -10.56 -0.25 42.11
CA MET A 1 -9.92 -0.37 40.80
C MET A 1 -11.06 -0.61 39.82
N SER A 2 -11.51 0.46 39.18
CA SER A 2 -12.67 0.46 38.28
C SER A 2 -12.25 -0.06 36.91
N ASN A 3 -12.81 -1.20 36.50
CA ASN A 3 -12.79 -1.63 35.13
C ASN A 3 -13.75 -0.69 34.38
N GLU A 4 -13.22 0.27 33.64
CA GLU A 4 -14.01 1.00 32.64
C GLU A 4 -14.36 0.01 31.52
N GLU A 5 -15.62 -0.38 31.43
CA GLU A 5 -16.18 -1.10 30.31
C GLU A 5 -16.08 -0.20 29.05
N ILE A 6 -15.16 -0.54 28.17
CA ILE A 6 -15.06 0.08 26.84
C ILE A 6 -16.41 -0.16 26.13
N THR A 7 -17.15 0.89 25.88
CA THR A 7 -18.47 0.83 25.24
C THR A 7 -18.37 0.33 23.80
N SER A 8 -19.46 -0.20 23.24
CA SER A 8 -19.49 -0.65 21.84
C SER A 8 -19.12 0.45 20.84
N THR A 9 -19.42 1.71 21.18
CA THR A 9 -19.09 2.90 20.42
C THR A 9 -17.59 3.17 20.41
N ASP A 10 -16.89 2.92 21.53
CA ASP A 10 -15.43 3.05 21.61
C ASP A 10 -14.75 1.97 20.74
N ARG A 11 -15.28 0.76 20.68
CA ARG A 11 -14.76 -0.29 19.80
C ARG A 11 -14.94 0.02 18.31
N GLU A 12 -16.05 0.63 17.89
CA GLU A 12 -16.25 1.10 16.53
C GLU A 12 -15.32 2.26 16.17
N TYR A 13 -15.04 3.17 17.10
CA TYR A 13 -14.13 4.29 16.91
C TYR A 13 -12.69 3.82 16.66
N TYR A 14 -12.22 2.81 17.42
CA TYR A 14 -10.88 2.21 17.25
C TYR A 14 -10.73 1.36 15.97
N ASN A 15 -11.81 0.92 15.35
CA ASN A 15 -11.78 0.08 14.13
C ASN A 15 -11.70 0.87 12.81
N THR A 16 -11.67 2.20 12.85
CA THR A 16 -11.67 3.03 11.63
C THR A 16 -10.31 3.09 10.94
N ILE A 17 -9.25 3.18 11.73
CA ILE A 17 -7.85 3.09 11.29
C ILE A 17 -7.12 2.23 12.29
N GLU A 18 -6.36 1.26 11.82
CA GLU A 18 -5.46 0.50 12.68
C GLU A 18 -4.27 1.40 13.05
N LEU A 19 -4.37 2.09 14.18
CA LEU A 19 -3.41 3.11 14.62
C LEU A 19 -1.97 2.58 14.67
N ARG A 20 -1.76 1.34 15.12
CA ARG A 20 -0.42 0.74 15.14
C ARG A 20 0.18 0.65 13.74
N THR A 21 -0.61 0.20 12.76
CA THR A 21 -0.19 0.11 11.35
C THR A 21 0.06 1.51 10.78
N TYR A 22 -0.77 2.50 11.12
CA TYR A 22 -0.55 3.88 10.71
C TYR A 22 0.76 4.44 11.27
N GLU A 23 0.98 4.37 12.59
CA GLU A 23 2.18 4.89 13.27
C GLU A 23 3.45 4.19 12.76
N GLN A 24 3.43 2.86 12.66
CA GLN A 24 4.56 2.09 12.14
C GLN A 24 4.86 2.44 10.68
N THR A 25 3.83 2.60 9.84
CA THR A 25 4.00 2.96 8.44
C THR A 25 4.54 4.37 8.30
N SER A 26 4.01 5.33 9.06
CA SER A 26 4.51 6.72 9.09
C SER A 26 5.98 6.78 9.49
N THR A 27 6.35 6.09 10.57
CA THR A 27 7.73 5.99 11.03
C THR A 27 8.64 5.37 9.96
N ASN A 28 8.20 4.28 9.33
CA ASN A 28 8.98 3.60 8.30
C ASN A 28 9.17 4.49 7.06
N ILE A 29 8.13 5.22 6.63
CA ILE A 29 8.24 6.16 5.51
C ILE A 29 9.22 7.28 5.82
N ASN A 30 9.17 7.88 7.02
CA ASN A 30 10.11 8.91 7.43
C ASN A 30 11.56 8.40 7.44
N ARG A 31 11.79 7.15 7.86
CA ARG A 31 13.12 6.53 7.78
C ARG A 31 13.54 6.24 6.35
N LEU A 32 12.62 5.72 5.52
CA LEU A 32 12.88 5.44 4.11
C LEU A 32 13.27 6.71 3.33
N THR A 33 12.62 7.84 3.60
CA THR A 33 12.95 9.12 2.96
C THR A 33 14.34 9.64 3.35
N ASN A 34 14.87 9.25 4.50
CA ASN A 34 16.24 9.58 4.91
C ASN A 34 17.29 8.64 4.31
N GLU A 35 16.92 7.43 3.90
CA GLU A 35 17.81 6.41 3.34
C GLU A 35 17.90 6.49 1.80
N LEU A 36 16.88 7.05 1.14
CA LEU A 36 16.83 7.15 -0.31
C LEU A 36 17.40 8.50 -0.82
N PRO A 37 17.96 8.52 -2.03
CA PRO A 37 18.33 9.76 -2.71
C PRO A 37 17.12 10.71 -2.89
N GLU A 38 17.34 12.00 -2.87
CA GLU A 38 16.29 13.03 -2.93
C GLU A 38 15.42 12.91 -4.20
N ASP A 39 16.04 12.64 -5.34
CA ASP A 39 15.35 12.45 -6.63
C ASP A 39 14.42 11.22 -6.60
N VAL A 40 14.80 10.15 -5.90
CA VAL A 40 13.96 8.95 -5.71
C VAL A 40 12.78 9.30 -4.81
N VAL A 41 13.00 9.97 -3.69
CA VAL A 41 11.93 10.40 -2.78
C VAL A 41 10.94 11.33 -3.49
N MET A 42 11.45 12.26 -4.31
CA MET A 42 10.63 13.14 -5.15
C MET A 42 9.77 12.35 -6.14
N SER A 43 10.35 11.33 -6.78
CA SER A 43 9.63 10.44 -7.69
C SER A 43 8.51 9.66 -6.98
N LEU A 44 8.75 9.21 -5.74
CA LEU A 44 7.74 8.53 -4.92
C LEU A 44 6.58 9.48 -4.55
N ALA A 45 6.87 10.70 -4.10
CA ALA A 45 5.85 11.68 -3.79
C ALA A 45 4.95 11.99 -5.00
N ARG A 46 5.55 12.19 -6.19
CA ARG A 46 4.79 12.38 -7.45
C ARG A 46 3.92 11.18 -7.80
N GLU A 47 4.42 9.97 -7.59
CA GLU A 47 3.66 8.74 -7.86
C GLU A 47 2.44 8.63 -6.94
N VAL A 48 2.58 8.95 -5.64
CA VAL A 48 1.45 8.98 -4.69
C VAL A 48 0.40 10.00 -5.16
N ILE A 49 0.80 11.23 -5.43
CA ILE A 49 -0.09 12.31 -5.87
C ILE A 49 -0.84 11.88 -7.14
N ARG A 50 -0.11 11.37 -8.14
CA ARG A 50 -0.71 10.96 -9.41
C ARG A 50 -1.72 9.83 -9.24
N ARG A 51 -1.38 8.78 -8.50
CA ARG A 51 -2.26 7.61 -8.37
C ARG A 51 -3.43 7.85 -7.43
N VAL A 52 -3.19 8.47 -6.28
CA VAL A 52 -4.29 8.78 -5.35
C VAL A 52 -5.20 9.82 -5.98
N GLY A 53 -4.64 10.89 -6.56
CA GLY A 53 -5.42 11.96 -7.21
C GLY A 53 -6.26 11.50 -8.41
N SER A 54 -5.83 10.45 -9.14
CA SER A 54 -6.58 9.91 -10.28
C SER A 54 -7.79 9.04 -9.90
N ARG A 55 -7.93 8.64 -8.64
CA ARG A 55 -9.00 7.71 -8.21
C ARG A 55 -10.40 8.30 -8.24
N GLU A 56 -10.56 9.61 -8.07
CA GLU A 56 -11.88 10.26 -8.10
C GLU A 56 -12.62 10.06 -9.43
N ASN A 57 -11.89 9.97 -10.56
CA ASN A 57 -12.50 9.81 -11.89
C ASN A 57 -13.17 8.44 -12.12
N LYS A 58 -13.00 7.47 -11.21
CA LYS A 58 -13.60 6.12 -11.34
C LYS A 58 -14.99 6.01 -10.70
N LEU A 59 -15.49 7.05 -10.01
CA LEU A 59 -16.77 7.02 -9.30
C LEU A 59 -17.76 8.05 -9.85
N LEU A 60 -18.70 7.58 -10.67
CA LEU A 60 -19.81 8.38 -11.24
C LEU A 60 -21.14 8.22 -10.49
N LEU A 61 -21.17 7.84 -9.22
CA LEU A 61 -22.42 7.71 -8.45
C LEU A 61 -22.34 8.50 -7.14
N THR A 62 -22.90 9.69 -7.19
CA THR A 62 -23.26 10.64 -6.11
C THR A 62 -22.98 10.24 -4.66
N PRO A 63 -21.77 10.45 -4.15
CA PRO A 63 -21.52 10.59 -2.72
C PRO A 63 -21.60 12.06 -2.31
N ALA A 64 -21.73 12.32 -1.02
CA ALA A 64 -21.60 13.68 -0.49
C ALA A 64 -20.23 14.25 -0.90
N VAL A 65 -20.25 15.20 -1.82
CA VAL A 65 -19.01 15.84 -2.29
C VAL A 65 -18.46 16.68 -1.13
N PRO A 66 -17.23 16.40 -0.63
CA PRO A 66 -16.64 17.18 0.45
C PRO A 66 -16.52 18.65 0.03
N SER A 67 -16.74 19.53 0.99
CA SER A 67 -16.50 20.96 0.78
C SER A 67 -14.99 21.22 0.59
N ASN A 68 -14.65 22.31 -0.09
CA ASN A 68 -13.24 22.71 -0.20
C ASN A 68 -12.59 22.95 1.18
N LEU A 69 -13.37 23.40 2.17
CA LEU A 69 -12.88 23.64 3.54
C LEU A 69 -12.48 22.33 4.23
N GLU A 70 -13.23 21.24 4.03
CA GLU A 70 -12.87 19.92 4.58
C GLU A 70 -11.59 19.38 3.93
N ILE A 71 -11.39 19.61 2.63
CA ILE A 71 -10.17 19.20 1.95
C ILE A 71 -8.97 20.03 2.42
N ILE A 72 -9.14 21.34 2.60
CA ILE A 72 -8.10 22.21 3.18
C ILE A 72 -7.74 21.70 4.59
N ALA A 73 -8.75 21.45 5.44
CA ALA A 73 -8.51 20.95 6.79
C ALA A 73 -7.79 19.59 6.80
N LEU A 74 -8.10 18.70 5.86
CA LEU A 74 -7.36 17.45 5.70
C LEU A 74 -5.91 17.70 5.26
N CYS A 75 -5.66 18.61 4.32
CA CYS A 75 -4.30 18.98 3.92
C CYS A 75 -3.53 19.58 5.09
N ASP A 76 -4.13 20.49 5.86
CA ASP A 76 -3.52 21.08 7.06
C ASP A 76 -3.17 19.99 8.09
N ALA A 77 -4.04 19.02 8.29
CA ALA A 77 -3.77 17.88 9.17
C ALA A 77 -2.63 16.99 8.65
N LEU A 78 -2.57 16.75 7.33
CA LEU A 78 -1.48 15.99 6.69
C LEU A 78 -0.13 16.71 6.81
N LEU A 79 -0.12 18.05 6.83
CA LEU A 79 1.09 18.88 6.92
C LEU A 79 1.40 19.31 8.36
N SER A 80 0.54 19.00 9.33
CA SER A 80 0.70 19.38 10.75
C SER A 80 1.98 18.83 11.37
N GLN A 81 2.46 19.50 12.41
CA GLN A 81 3.54 18.96 13.27
C GLN A 81 3.06 17.80 14.15
N ASP A 82 1.76 17.72 14.42
CA ASP A 82 1.15 16.59 15.12
C ASP A 82 1.01 15.41 14.14
N GLU A 83 1.76 14.34 14.39
CA GLU A 83 1.73 13.13 13.55
C GLU A 83 0.38 12.42 13.57
N ALA A 84 -0.40 12.58 14.62
CA ALA A 84 -1.72 11.96 14.76
C ALA A 84 -2.85 12.77 14.10
N ALA A 85 -2.64 14.05 13.80
CA ALA A 85 -3.68 14.96 13.33
C ALA A 85 -4.45 14.43 12.11
N ALA A 86 -3.75 13.89 11.11
CA ALA A 86 -4.37 13.36 9.90
C ALA A 86 -5.20 12.09 10.19
N ALA A 87 -4.70 11.18 11.02
CA ALA A 87 -5.45 9.99 11.43
C ALA A 87 -6.69 10.35 12.24
N GLN A 88 -6.58 11.31 13.17
CA GLN A 88 -7.70 11.82 13.97
C GLN A 88 -8.77 12.46 13.07
N PHE A 89 -8.36 13.24 12.06
CA PHE A 89 -9.29 13.84 11.10
C PHE A 89 -10.12 12.76 10.37
N ILE A 90 -9.49 11.70 9.91
CA ILE A 90 -10.17 10.57 9.25
C ILE A 90 -11.10 9.84 10.22
N MET A 91 -10.68 9.65 11.47
CA MET A 91 -11.55 9.05 12.50
C MET A 91 -12.80 9.88 12.76
N HIS A 92 -12.69 11.21 12.83
CA HIS A 92 -13.84 12.09 12.96
C HIS A 92 -14.80 11.99 11.76
N LEU A 93 -14.29 12.02 10.53
CA LEU A 93 -15.12 11.81 9.33
C LEU A 93 -15.89 10.49 9.39
N ARG A 94 -15.24 9.42 9.86
CA ARG A 94 -15.92 8.12 10.02
C ARG A 94 -16.97 8.15 11.11
N HIS A 95 -16.68 8.77 12.24
CA HIS A 95 -17.64 8.96 13.33
C HIS A 95 -18.88 9.73 12.88
N ASP A 96 -18.70 10.74 12.04
CA ASP A 96 -19.78 11.55 11.46
C ASP A 96 -20.54 10.83 10.33
N GLY A 97 -20.22 9.55 10.08
CA GLY A 97 -20.94 8.68 9.17
C GLY A 97 -20.42 8.67 7.73
N THR A 98 -19.30 9.35 7.42
CA THR A 98 -18.70 9.28 6.09
C THR A 98 -18.24 7.86 5.80
N LYS A 99 -18.59 7.30 4.65
CA LYS A 99 -18.20 5.95 4.27
C LYS A 99 -16.70 5.84 4.02
N ALA A 100 -16.12 4.68 4.35
CA ALA A 100 -14.68 4.44 4.14
C ALA A 100 -14.28 4.59 2.67
N GLU A 101 -15.14 4.15 1.75
CA GLU A 101 -14.94 4.27 0.31
C GLU A 101 -14.88 5.74 -0.13
N ASP A 102 -15.77 6.59 0.41
CA ASP A 102 -15.81 8.02 0.08
C ASP A 102 -14.55 8.73 0.60
N ILE A 103 -14.10 8.38 1.80
CA ILE A 103 -12.84 8.88 2.34
C ILE A 103 -11.69 8.49 1.42
N HIS A 104 -11.60 7.21 1.06
CA HIS A 104 -10.49 6.67 0.27
C HIS A 104 -10.48 7.21 -1.17
N LEU A 105 -11.63 7.35 -1.80
CA LEU A 105 -11.75 7.66 -3.23
C LEU A 105 -11.98 9.14 -3.52
N ILE A 106 -12.48 9.90 -2.54
CA ILE A 106 -12.81 11.32 -2.75
C ILE A 106 -11.94 12.22 -1.89
N TYR A 107 -11.99 12.08 -0.56
CA TYR A 107 -11.25 12.97 0.34
C TYR A 107 -9.74 12.86 0.11
N MET A 108 -9.20 11.62 0.09
CA MET A 108 -7.77 11.41 -0.11
C MET A 108 -7.33 11.79 -1.53
N ALA A 109 -8.15 11.52 -2.55
CA ALA A 109 -7.84 11.90 -3.92
C ALA A 109 -7.76 13.43 -4.10
N ARG A 110 -8.71 14.17 -3.50
CA ARG A 110 -8.69 15.64 -3.55
C ARG A 110 -7.54 16.23 -2.75
N ALA A 111 -7.26 15.67 -1.55
CA ALA A 111 -6.11 16.11 -0.75
C ALA A 111 -4.79 15.86 -1.49
N ALA A 112 -4.63 14.70 -2.13
CA ALA A 112 -3.44 14.39 -2.93
C ALA A 112 -3.24 15.39 -4.09
N ARG A 113 -4.31 15.75 -4.81
CA ARG A 113 -4.23 16.77 -5.86
C ARG A 113 -3.88 18.15 -5.30
N MET A 114 -4.52 18.55 -4.21
CA MET A 114 -4.23 19.85 -3.56
C MET A 114 -2.77 19.93 -3.08
N LEU A 115 -2.22 18.86 -2.50
CA LEU A 115 -0.79 18.78 -2.16
C LEU A 115 0.10 18.91 -3.40
N GLY A 116 -0.31 18.29 -4.52
CA GLY A 116 0.38 18.41 -5.80
C GLY A 116 0.36 19.84 -6.33
N ASP A 117 -0.80 20.49 -6.36
CA ASP A 117 -0.96 21.88 -6.81
C ASP A 117 -0.13 22.85 -5.92
N MET A 118 -0.16 22.64 -4.59
CA MET A 118 0.64 23.43 -3.65
C MET A 118 2.14 23.27 -3.90
N TRP A 119 2.59 22.08 -4.27
CA TRP A 119 3.99 21.80 -4.60
C TRP A 119 4.38 22.42 -5.94
N ASP A 120 3.58 22.24 -6.98
CA ASP A 120 3.84 22.80 -8.31
C ASP A 120 3.81 24.35 -8.29
N ASP A 121 2.96 24.96 -7.43
CA ASP A 121 2.90 26.40 -7.18
C ASP A 121 4.02 26.92 -6.24
N ASN A 122 4.94 26.07 -5.77
CA ASN A 122 5.98 26.40 -4.78
C ASN A 122 5.43 26.94 -3.44
N LYS A 123 4.19 26.59 -3.07
CA LYS A 123 3.58 26.95 -1.78
C LYS A 123 4.06 26.08 -0.63
N ILE A 124 4.49 24.86 -0.94
CA ILE A 124 5.15 23.92 0.00
C ILE A 124 6.45 23.42 -0.62
N ASP A 125 7.43 23.15 0.23
CA ASP A 125 8.72 22.61 -0.18
C ASP A 125 8.70 21.07 -0.31
N PHE A 126 9.82 20.54 -0.77
CA PHE A 126 10.03 19.10 -0.96
C PHE A 126 9.82 18.29 0.33
N VAL A 127 10.35 18.78 1.47
CA VAL A 127 10.23 18.08 2.75
C VAL A 127 8.76 18.00 3.17
N THR A 128 8.06 19.10 3.03
CA THR A 128 6.64 19.24 3.41
C THR A 128 5.74 18.34 2.55
N VAL A 129 5.92 18.32 1.22
CA VAL A 129 5.10 17.44 0.35
C VAL A 129 5.41 15.97 0.61
N THR A 130 6.67 15.63 0.90
CA THR A 130 7.08 14.26 1.23
C THR A 130 6.42 13.79 2.52
N LEU A 131 6.38 14.64 3.55
CA LEU A 131 5.68 14.36 4.80
C LEU A 131 4.17 14.12 4.57
N GLY A 132 3.51 15.01 3.84
CA GLY A 132 2.08 14.91 3.54
C GLY A 132 1.72 13.63 2.77
N THR A 133 2.47 13.31 1.72
CA THR A 133 2.26 12.10 0.92
C THR A 133 2.58 10.81 1.69
N GLY A 134 3.58 10.83 2.57
CA GLY A 134 3.89 9.72 3.47
C GLY A 134 2.75 9.41 4.43
N ARG A 135 2.17 10.44 5.06
CA ARG A 135 1.00 10.30 5.95
C ARG A 135 -0.24 9.82 5.19
N LEU A 136 -0.43 10.29 3.97
CA LEU A 136 -1.51 9.82 3.09
C LEU A 136 -1.42 8.29 2.87
N LEU A 137 -0.23 7.78 2.55
CA LEU A 137 0.01 6.34 2.43
C LEU A 137 -0.21 5.60 3.75
N ALA A 138 0.24 6.17 4.88
CA ALA A 138 0.05 5.56 6.19
C ALA A 138 -1.44 5.41 6.55
N ILE A 139 -2.26 6.44 6.25
CA ILE A 139 -3.73 6.37 6.41
C ILE A 139 -4.31 5.26 5.53
N MET A 140 -3.94 5.18 4.26
CA MET A 140 -4.43 4.14 3.34
C MET A 140 -4.13 2.74 3.86
N ARG A 141 -2.93 2.52 4.40
CA ARG A 141 -2.59 1.22 5.01
C ARG A 141 -3.38 0.96 6.30
N GLY A 142 -3.55 1.95 7.16
CA GLY A 142 -4.34 1.83 8.39
C GLY A 142 -5.82 1.56 8.14
N MET A 143 -6.36 2.05 6.99
CA MET A 143 -7.74 1.79 6.58
C MET A 143 -7.93 0.44 5.86
N ARG A 144 -6.86 -0.28 5.51
CA ARG A 144 -6.93 -1.54 4.76
C ARG A 144 -7.94 -2.55 5.32
N PRO A 145 -8.03 -2.81 6.64
CA PRO A 145 -8.99 -3.76 7.18
C PRO A 145 -10.46 -3.43 6.88
N LEU A 146 -10.78 -2.15 6.63
CA LEU A 146 -12.15 -1.72 6.30
C LEU A 146 -12.62 -2.14 4.90
N PHE A 147 -11.68 -2.55 4.03
CA PHE A 147 -11.94 -2.93 2.64
C PHE A 147 -11.77 -4.43 2.41
N GLU A 148 -11.54 -5.21 3.47
CA GLU A 148 -11.41 -6.66 3.36
C GLU A 148 -12.75 -7.27 2.98
N THR A 149 -12.96 -7.45 1.68
CA THR A 149 -14.04 -8.30 1.16
C THR A 149 -13.49 -9.72 1.07
N PRO A 150 -14.19 -10.75 1.58
CA PRO A 150 -13.79 -12.12 1.36
C PRO A 150 -13.79 -12.39 -0.15
N LEU A 151 -12.63 -12.47 -0.76
CA LEU A 151 -12.52 -12.98 -2.13
C LEU A 151 -12.80 -14.48 -2.06
N PRO A 152 -13.70 -15.02 -2.90
CA PRO A 152 -13.89 -16.46 -2.99
C PRO A 152 -12.60 -17.05 -3.58
N VAL A 153 -11.81 -17.70 -2.74
CA VAL A 153 -10.53 -18.26 -3.15
C VAL A 153 -10.78 -19.70 -3.59
N LEU A 154 -10.89 -19.89 -4.89
CA LEU A 154 -10.96 -21.20 -5.56
C LEU A 154 -9.56 -21.70 -5.94
N GLY A 155 -8.58 -21.65 -5.03
CA GLY A 155 -7.22 -22.13 -5.30
C GLY A 155 -6.14 -21.16 -4.84
N LYS A 156 -4.89 -21.65 -4.78
CA LYS A 156 -3.71 -20.84 -4.42
C LYS A 156 -3.29 -20.00 -5.60
N THR A 157 -3.73 -18.73 -5.67
CA THR A 157 -3.39 -17.81 -6.75
C THR A 157 -2.38 -16.76 -6.32
N ALA A 158 -1.42 -16.40 -7.19
CA ALA A 158 -0.50 -15.30 -6.98
C ALA A 158 -0.06 -14.68 -8.31
N ILE A 159 0.39 -13.42 -8.27
CA ILE A 159 1.10 -12.78 -9.38
C ILE A 159 2.58 -12.80 -9.04
N PHE A 160 3.42 -13.27 -9.95
CA PHE A 160 4.87 -13.09 -9.87
C PHE A 160 5.32 -12.09 -10.92
N ALA A 161 6.13 -11.10 -10.53
CA ALA A 161 6.60 -10.08 -11.43
C ALA A 161 8.09 -9.76 -11.23
N SER A 162 8.79 -9.45 -12.33
CA SER A 162 10.05 -8.72 -12.24
C SER A 162 9.78 -7.24 -12.05
N VAL A 163 10.61 -6.59 -11.23
CA VAL A 163 10.57 -5.13 -11.09
C VAL A 163 10.84 -4.47 -12.44
N PRO A 164 10.19 -3.35 -12.79
CA PRO A 164 10.44 -2.63 -14.03
C PRO A 164 11.91 -2.30 -14.25
N GLY A 165 12.42 -2.57 -15.46
CA GLY A 165 13.83 -2.41 -15.78
C GLY A 165 14.74 -3.58 -15.37
N GLU A 166 14.20 -4.60 -14.67
CA GLU A 166 14.96 -5.79 -14.31
C GLU A 166 15.06 -6.76 -15.49
N ASN A 167 16.30 -7.06 -15.90
CA ASN A 167 16.59 -7.97 -17.00
C ASN A 167 16.84 -9.42 -16.56
N HIS A 168 17.11 -9.64 -15.25
CA HIS A 168 17.39 -10.96 -14.69
C HIS A 168 16.08 -11.68 -14.34
N THR A 169 15.38 -12.18 -15.36
CA THR A 169 14.05 -12.80 -15.20
C THR A 169 14.09 -14.32 -14.99
N ILE A 170 15.27 -14.94 -15.07
CA ILE A 170 15.42 -16.42 -14.94
C ILE A 170 14.91 -16.89 -13.59
N GLY A 171 15.30 -16.21 -12.50
CA GLY A 171 14.93 -16.58 -11.14
C GLY A 171 13.42 -16.59 -10.92
N VAL A 172 12.72 -15.54 -11.34
CA VAL A 172 11.26 -15.45 -11.19
C VAL A 172 10.53 -16.46 -12.07
N ARG A 173 11.05 -16.80 -13.26
CA ARG A 173 10.49 -17.86 -14.12
C ARG A 173 10.64 -19.23 -13.47
N MET A 174 11.84 -19.57 -12.95
CA MET A 174 12.08 -20.81 -12.24
C MET A 174 11.20 -20.91 -10.99
N ALA A 175 11.08 -19.84 -10.22
CA ALA A 175 10.19 -19.80 -9.07
C ALA A 175 8.73 -20.06 -9.50
N THR A 176 8.26 -19.43 -10.57
CA THR A 176 6.92 -19.66 -11.13
C THR A 176 6.67 -21.15 -11.42
N ASP A 177 7.61 -21.82 -12.10
CA ASP A 177 7.44 -23.23 -12.47
C ASP A 177 7.38 -24.15 -11.24
N ILE A 178 8.19 -23.85 -10.21
CA ILE A 178 8.21 -24.64 -8.99
C ILE A 178 6.93 -24.41 -8.18
N PHE A 179 6.47 -23.15 -8.04
CA PHE A 179 5.22 -22.87 -7.34
C PHE A 179 4.01 -23.47 -8.05
N ARG A 180 4.00 -23.50 -9.39
CA ARG A 180 2.95 -24.19 -10.16
C ARG A 180 2.94 -25.71 -9.87
N LYS A 181 4.09 -26.35 -9.73
CA LYS A 181 4.19 -27.76 -9.30
C LYS A 181 3.64 -27.98 -7.88
N ASP A 182 3.78 -26.98 -7.02
CA ASP A 182 3.25 -26.99 -5.65
C ASP A 182 1.76 -26.61 -5.59
N GLY A 183 1.07 -26.56 -6.74
CA GLY A 183 -0.38 -26.35 -6.84
C GLY A 183 -0.81 -24.88 -6.81
N TRP A 184 0.12 -23.95 -7.06
CA TRP A 184 -0.22 -22.53 -7.22
C TRP A 184 -0.59 -22.20 -8.67
N GLU A 185 -1.61 -21.37 -8.83
CA GLU A 185 -1.89 -20.69 -10.09
C GLU A 185 -1.14 -19.36 -10.11
N ILE A 186 -0.04 -19.28 -10.87
CA ILE A 186 0.83 -18.11 -10.93
C ILE A 186 0.63 -17.38 -12.25
N ASP A 187 0.23 -16.12 -12.17
CA ASP A 187 0.28 -15.19 -13.30
C ASP A 187 1.65 -14.50 -13.32
N LEU A 188 2.47 -14.82 -14.32
CA LEU A 188 3.84 -14.32 -14.44
C LEU A 188 3.89 -13.06 -15.31
N LYS A 189 4.39 -11.97 -14.77
CA LYS A 189 4.58 -10.68 -15.46
C LYS A 189 6.03 -10.26 -15.46
N VAL A 190 6.66 -10.27 -16.63
CA VAL A 190 8.07 -9.92 -16.80
C VAL A 190 8.26 -8.99 -18.00
N GLY A 191 9.28 -8.13 -17.91
CA GLY A 191 9.64 -7.21 -18.99
C GLY A 191 8.63 -6.09 -19.25
N LEU A 192 7.77 -5.80 -18.29
CA LEU A 192 6.82 -4.70 -18.35
C LEU A 192 7.42 -3.41 -17.78
N ASP A 193 7.03 -2.28 -18.36
CA ASP A 193 7.28 -0.98 -17.75
C ASP A 193 6.38 -0.76 -16.52
N HIS A 194 6.70 0.26 -15.72
CA HIS A 194 6.03 0.53 -14.46
C HIS A 194 4.50 0.68 -14.61
N ASN A 195 4.06 1.48 -15.58
CA ASN A 195 2.62 1.76 -15.73
C ASN A 195 1.88 0.52 -16.23
N SER A 196 2.43 -0.16 -17.24
CA SER A 196 1.85 -1.39 -17.80
C SER A 196 1.74 -2.49 -16.76
N LEU A 197 2.74 -2.64 -15.87
CA LEU A 197 2.72 -3.64 -14.81
C LEU A 197 1.63 -3.32 -13.78
N VAL A 198 1.58 -2.08 -13.29
CA VAL A 198 0.59 -1.68 -12.29
C VAL A 198 -0.82 -1.77 -12.85
N ASP A 199 -1.05 -1.32 -14.09
CA ASP A 199 -2.38 -1.36 -14.73
C ASP A 199 -2.86 -2.80 -14.94
N GLN A 200 -1.97 -3.74 -15.29
CA GLN A 200 -2.33 -5.15 -15.43
C GLN A 200 -2.67 -5.79 -14.09
N ILE A 201 -1.89 -5.48 -13.04
CA ILE A 201 -2.16 -6.00 -11.70
C ILE A 201 -3.47 -5.40 -11.13
N GLU A 202 -3.72 -4.11 -11.36
CA GLU A 202 -4.96 -3.46 -10.92
C GLU A 202 -6.22 -4.04 -11.59
N ARG A 203 -6.13 -4.44 -12.87
CA ARG A 203 -7.25 -5.06 -13.60
C ARG A 203 -7.56 -6.48 -13.13
N GLN A 204 -6.55 -7.21 -12.72
CA GLN A 204 -6.67 -8.60 -12.25
C GLN A 204 -5.86 -8.77 -10.95
N PRO A 205 -6.35 -8.20 -9.84
CA PRO A 205 -5.62 -8.26 -8.59
C PRO A 205 -5.59 -9.69 -8.04
N SER A 206 -4.44 -10.08 -7.48
CA SER A 206 -4.29 -11.34 -6.75
C SER A 206 -4.12 -11.08 -5.27
N GLY A 207 -4.44 -12.07 -4.45
CA GLY A 207 -4.23 -12.00 -3.00
C GLY A 207 -2.77 -11.85 -2.59
N ILE A 208 -1.85 -12.36 -3.40
CA ILE A 208 -0.39 -12.28 -3.16
C ILE A 208 0.31 -11.83 -4.43
N ILE A 209 1.26 -10.89 -4.27
CA ILE A 209 2.13 -10.40 -5.34
C ILE A 209 3.59 -10.66 -4.91
N GLY A 210 4.29 -11.52 -5.65
CA GLY A 210 5.72 -11.77 -5.49
C GLY A 210 6.53 -10.92 -6.47
N LEU A 211 7.42 -10.06 -5.95
CA LEU A 211 8.29 -9.20 -6.73
C LEU A 211 9.72 -9.71 -6.70
N SER A 212 10.33 -9.84 -7.86
CA SER A 212 11.74 -10.27 -8.00
C SER A 212 12.64 -9.08 -8.28
N ILE A 213 13.73 -8.97 -7.50
CA ILE A 213 14.81 -7.99 -7.68
C ILE A 213 16.11 -8.69 -8.03
N GLY A 214 16.95 -8.06 -8.87
CA GLY A 214 18.24 -8.62 -9.31
C GLY A 214 19.46 -7.84 -8.83
N GLY A 215 19.27 -6.70 -8.17
CA GLY A 215 20.39 -5.90 -7.70
C GLY A 215 20.00 -4.52 -7.17
N LYS A 216 21.01 -3.73 -6.76
CA LYS A 216 20.80 -2.37 -6.21
C LYS A 216 20.05 -1.44 -7.15
N HIS A 217 20.23 -1.58 -8.46
CA HIS A 217 19.50 -0.80 -9.48
C HIS A 217 17.98 -1.03 -9.45
N SER A 218 17.52 -2.14 -8.84
CA SER A 218 16.10 -2.45 -8.71
C SER A 218 15.42 -1.70 -7.55
N MET A 219 16.17 -1.04 -6.65
CA MET A 219 15.62 -0.46 -5.43
C MET A 219 14.68 0.73 -5.69
N GLU A 220 15.08 1.65 -6.57
CA GLU A 220 14.21 2.77 -6.97
C GLU A 220 12.95 2.29 -7.69
N PRO A 221 13.03 1.48 -8.77
CA PRO A 221 11.84 0.95 -9.42
C PRO A 221 10.96 0.11 -8.48
N LEU A 222 11.56 -0.66 -7.55
CA LEU A 222 10.83 -1.43 -6.55
C LEU A 222 10.04 -0.52 -5.61
N SER A 223 10.69 0.50 -5.03
CA SER A 223 10.03 1.41 -4.09
C SER A 223 8.83 2.12 -4.73
N LYS A 224 8.99 2.58 -5.97
CA LYS A 224 7.92 3.18 -6.77
C LYS A 224 6.79 2.19 -7.05
N LEU A 225 7.14 0.94 -7.39
CA LEU A 225 6.16 -0.12 -7.65
C LEU A 225 5.38 -0.50 -6.39
N VAL A 226 6.06 -0.67 -5.25
CA VAL A 226 5.42 -0.99 -3.97
C VAL A 226 4.44 0.10 -3.54
N VAL A 227 4.82 1.37 -3.68
CA VAL A 227 3.92 2.51 -3.43
C VAL A 227 2.69 2.43 -4.32
N ALA A 228 2.87 2.22 -5.62
CA ALA A 228 1.77 2.13 -6.57
C ALA A 228 0.82 0.95 -6.23
N LEU A 229 1.36 -0.23 -5.94
CA LEU A 229 0.57 -1.42 -5.60
C LEU A 229 -0.16 -1.27 -4.26
N ASN A 230 0.45 -0.69 -3.24
CA ASN A 230 -0.23 -0.38 -1.97
C ASN A 230 -1.42 0.57 -2.18
N ILE A 231 -1.36 1.46 -3.16
CA ILE A 231 -2.45 2.36 -3.53
C ILE A 231 -3.53 1.63 -4.35
N CYS A 232 -3.13 0.92 -5.43
CA CYS A 232 -4.07 0.34 -6.39
C CYS A 232 -4.67 -0.98 -5.91
N CYS A 233 -3.89 -1.78 -5.16
CA CYS A 233 -4.24 -3.12 -4.73
C CYS A 233 -4.04 -3.29 -3.21
N PRO A 234 -4.74 -2.49 -2.36
CA PRO A 234 -4.50 -2.44 -0.92
C PRO A 234 -4.75 -3.78 -0.20
N HIS A 235 -5.49 -4.69 -0.84
CA HIS A 235 -5.78 -6.01 -0.29
C HIS A 235 -4.75 -7.08 -0.67
N SER A 236 -3.84 -6.78 -1.58
CA SER A 236 -2.77 -7.70 -1.98
C SER A 236 -1.63 -7.68 -0.95
N LEU A 237 -1.10 -8.86 -0.65
CA LEU A 237 0.09 -9.02 0.19
C LEU A 237 1.32 -9.04 -0.71
N ILE A 238 2.33 -8.23 -0.39
CA ILE A 238 3.51 -8.05 -1.23
C ILE A 238 4.71 -8.77 -0.62
N LEU A 239 5.23 -9.76 -1.34
CA LEU A 239 6.49 -10.46 -1.04
C LEU A 239 7.58 -9.97 -1.99
N VAL A 240 8.78 -9.69 -1.46
CA VAL A 240 9.99 -9.43 -2.28
C VAL A 240 11.01 -10.54 -2.08
N CYS A 241 11.57 -11.01 -3.19
CA CYS A 241 12.65 -12.00 -3.20
C CYS A 241 13.64 -11.67 -4.32
N GLY A 242 14.90 -12.13 -4.22
CA GLY A 242 15.89 -11.95 -5.27
C GLY A 242 17.32 -11.93 -4.76
N GLN A 243 18.28 -11.65 -5.66
CA GLN A 243 19.70 -11.82 -5.37
C GLN A 243 20.29 -10.81 -4.39
N ASP A 244 19.76 -9.58 -4.34
CA ASP A 244 20.31 -8.48 -3.52
C ASP A 244 19.49 -8.20 -2.25
N VAL A 245 18.59 -9.10 -1.91
CA VAL A 245 17.67 -8.93 -0.77
C VAL A 245 18.42 -8.80 0.54
N GLU A 246 19.45 -9.65 0.78
CA GLU A 246 20.25 -9.64 2.01
C GLU A 246 20.87 -8.26 2.27
N HIS A 247 21.55 -7.68 1.27
CA HIS A 247 22.20 -6.37 1.40
C HIS A 247 21.21 -5.21 1.48
N SER A 248 20.04 -5.35 0.83
CA SER A 248 19.00 -4.32 0.77
C SER A 248 17.96 -4.43 1.88
N LYS A 249 18.04 -5.45 2.74
CA LYS A 249 17.06 -5.77 3.77
C LYS A 249 16.68 -4.60 4.68
N PRO A 250 17.64 -3.76 5.18
CA PRO A 250 17.28 -2.61 6.01
C PRO A 250 16.34 -1.63 5.30
N VAL A 251 16.56 -1.38 4.02
CA VAL A 251 15.72 -0.48 3.19
C VAL A 251 14.40 -1.16 2.85
N LEU A 252 14.42 -2.45 2.47
CA LEU A 252 13.22 -3.24 2.16
C LEU A 252 12.23 -3.29 3.34
N GLN A 253 12.73 -3.41 4.58
CA GLN A 253 11.89 -3.41 5.78
C GLN A 253 11.10 -2.09 5.98
N LEU A 254 11.56 -0.98 5.41
CA LEU A 254 10.91 0.32 5.47
C LEU A 254 9.84 0.51 4.40
N MET A 255 9.85 -0.29 3.32
CA MET A 255 8.94 -0.13 2.16
C MET A 255 7.50 -0.60 2.43
N GLY A 256 7.21 -1.13 3.62
CA GLY A 256 5.86 -1.61 3.93
C GLY A 256 5.49 -2.89 3.16
N LEU A 257 6.45 -3.79 3.00
CA LEU A 257 6.25 -5.13 2.44
C LEU A 257 5.62 -6.06 3.48
N ASP A 258 4.88 -7.06 3.02
CA ASP A 258 4.27 -8.06 3.89
C ASP A 258 5.23 -9.22 4.19
N ALA A 259 6.16 -9.50 3.28
CA ALA A 259 7.24 -10.44 3.49
C ALA A 259 8.47 -10.11 2.63
N ILE A 260 9.63 -10.55 3.13
CA ILE A 260 10.92 -10.47 2.44
C ILE A 260 11.55 -11.85 2.54
N ALA A 261 12.08 -12.38 1.45
CA ALA A 261 12.75 -13.68 1.40
C ALA A 261 14.10 -13.56 0.69
N GLU A 262 15.16 -14.07 1.34
CA GLU A 262 16.53 -14.05 0.82
C GLU A 262 16.78 -15.25 -0.08
N THR A 263 16.10 -16.37 0.19
CA THR A 263 16.25 -17.62 -0.54
C THR A 263 14.93 -18.11 -1.10
N PHE A 264 14.98 -18.98 -2.09
CA PHE A 264 13.80 -19.64 -2.63
C PHE A 264 13.06 -20.49 -1.56
N HIS A 265 13.79 -21.14 -0.66
CA HIS A 265 13.21 -21.93 0.42
C HIS A 265 12.39 -21.01 1.37
N GLU A 266 12.99 -19.89 1.76
CA GLU A 266 12.31 -18.90 2.59
C GLU A 266 11.08 -18.29 1.86
N ALA A 267 11.20 -18.03 0.55
CA ALA A 267 10.08 -17.57 -0.25
C ALA A 267 8.90 -18.56 -0.22
N LYS A 268 9.16 -19.88 -0.28
CA LYS A 268 8.11 -20.90 -0.14
C LYS A 268 7.43 -20.84 1.22
N GLN A 269 8.18 -20.70 2.30
CA GLN A 269 7.63 -20.59 3.65
C GLN A 269 6.79 -19.32 3.78
N LYS A 270 7.33 -18.17 3.34
CA LYS A 270 6.62 -16.89 3.39
C LYS A 270 5.34 -16.89 2.55
N MET A 271 5.37 -17.49 1.37
CA MET A 271 4.15 -17.63 0.54
C MET A 271 3.07 -18.46 1.24
N ALA A 272 3.45 -19.54 1.93
CA ALA A 272 2.50 -20.34 2.70
C ALA A 272 1.93 -19.53 3.89
N GLU A 273 2.79 -18.84 4.66
CA GLU A 273 2.36 -17.96 5.76
C GLU A 273 1.39 -16.86 5.28
N LEU A 274 1.69 -16.22 4.14
CA LEU A 274 0.85 -15.19 3.55
C LEU A 274 -0.51 -15.77 3.10
N TRP A 275 -0.49 -16.98 2.54
CA TRP A 275 -1.69 -17.67 2.12
C TRP A 275 -2.59 -18.02 3.31
N ASP A 276 -2.01 -18.59 4.38
CA ASP A 276 -2.74 -18.96 5.59
C ASP A 276 -3.35 -17.70 6.23
N ARG A 277 -2.58 -16.61 6.34
CA ARG A 277 -3.08 -15.31 6.81
C ARG A 277 -4.27 -14.80 5.98
N LYS A 278 -4.21 -14.99 4.65
CA LYS A 278 -5.28 -14.56 3.74
C LYS A 278 -6.54 -15.42 3.88
N THR A 279 -6.37 -16.72 4.07
CA THR A 279 -7.50 -17.67 4.22
C THR A 279 -8.12 -17.61 5.60
N GLU A 280 -7.37 -17.32 6.66
CA GLU A 280 -7.90 -17.12 8.01
C GLU A 280 -8.77 -15.87 8.11
N GLN A 281 -8.45 -14.81 7.39
CA GLN A 281 -9.25 -13.59 7.27
C GLN A 281 -10.53 -13.78 6.43
N SER A 282 -10.67 -14.92 5.74
CA SER A 282 -11.85 -15.26 4.93
C SER A 282 -12.56 -16.52 5.47
N PRO A 283 -13.44 -16.40 6.48
CA PRO A 283 -14.06 -17.57 7.17
C PRO A 283 -14.88 -18.49 6.27
N THR A 284 -15.24 -18.06 5.07
CA THR A 284 -16.14 -18.78 4.15
C THR A 284 -15.50 -20.00 3.48
N LEU A 285 -14.19 -20.25 3.68
CA LEU A 285 -13.45 -21.31 2.98
C LEU A 285 -13.24 -22.60 3.80
N ARG A 286 -13.74 -22.68 5.03
CA ARG A 286 -13.62 -23.88 5.86
C ARG A 286 -14.76 -24.90 5.71
N SER A 287 -15.65 -24.74 4.72
CA SER A 287 -16.82 -25.58 4.57
C SER A 287 -16.95 -26.20 3.17
N TYR A 288 -15.94 -26.92 2.73
CA TYR A 288 -16.11 -27.94 1.66
C TYR A 288 -15.03 -29.02 1.80
#